data_29cfc5a688a551fbc6c29cf0388cf47f
#
_entry.id   29cfc5a688a551fbc6c29cf0388cf47f
#
_cell.length_a   1.000
_cell.length_b   1.000
_cell.length_c   1.000
_cell.angle_alpha   90.00
_cell.angle_beta   90.00
_cell.angle_gamma   90.00
#
_symmetry.space_group_name_H-M   'P 1'
#
loop_
_entity.id
_entity.type
_entity.pdbx_description
1 polymer ?
#
loop_
_entity_poly.entity_id
_entity_poly.type
_entity_poly.pdbx_seq_one_letter_code
_entity_poly.pdbx_strand_id
1 'polypeptide(L)'
;MLSNKTERQKYDAIRSFGAGGARFAGGSGAGGYEDIFGSMFGGMGSGHGGYSSMNFGGINLEDLMAQAQGGFGGNPYGQPRRSGFSSYNPYEPQPEPVKGEDRKASVSLSFEKAVRGATVSLNIKGESFKTKVPAGIHDGQKIRVAGKGKPGTNGGAHGDLYLTVQVKDDPVFHMEGIDLVRSVPVTVAEAALGAKISVRDFAGEQVEVKVPSGSTTGTQVRVKKHGVKTKKATGDLIVRLDVQIPTKLGSDYKKAVKAFDETTADFSEEIAQQRLS
;
A
#
# COMPACT_ATOMS: atom_id res chain seq x y z
N MET A 1 -5.60 13.04 -15.42
CA MET A 1 -5.86 13.29 -16.86
C MET A 1 -5.81 11.95 -17.59
N LEU A 2 -6.94 11.45 -18.07
CA LEU A 2 -7.02 10.18 -18.81
C LEU A 2 -6.49 10.41 -20.21
N SER A 3 -5.33 9.84 -20.53
CA SER A 3 -4.67 10.02 -21.85
C SER A 3 -5.04 8.99 -22.91
N ASN A 4 -6.04 8.13 -22.64
CA ASN A 4 -6.45 7.09 -23.59
C ASN A 4 -7.80 7.43 -24.23
N LYS A 5 -7.82 7.56 -25.58
CA LYS A 5 -8.98 7.95 -26.38
C LYS A 5 -10.19 7.00 -26.22
N THR A 6 -9.92 5.73 -25.98
CA THR A 6 -10.94 4.68 -25.78
C THR A 6 -11.60 4.78 -24.41
N GLU A 7 -10.89 5.23 -23.38
CA GLU A 7 -11.45 5.44 -22.05
C GLU A 7 -12.29 6.72 -21.97
N ARG A 8 -11.92 7.76 -22.73
CA ARG A 8 -12.76 8.96 -22.87
C ARG A 8 -14.11 8.63 -23.52
N GLN A 9 -14.11 7.84 -24.59
CA GLN A 9 -15.36 7.44 -25.24
C GLN A 9 -16.28 6.63 -24.33
N LYS A 10 -15.75 5.76 -23.47
CA LYS A 10 -16.53 5.03 -22.46
C LYS A 10 -17.09 5.95 -21.37
N TYR A 11 -16.32 6.93 -20.94
CA TYR A 11 -16.75 7.88 -19.91
C TYR A 11 -17.83 8.84 -20.44
N ASP A 12 -17.71 9.31 -21.70
CA ASP A 12 -18.69 10.17 -22.33
C ASP A 12 -20.00 9.43 -22.63
N ALA A 13 -19.95 8.14 -22.97
CA ALA A 13 -21.13 7.30 -23.14
C ALA A 13 -21.89 7.07 -21.82
N ILE A 14 -21.19 6.87 -20.70
CA ILE A 14 -21.82 6.73 -19.37
C ILE A 14 -22.41 8.06 -18.91
N ARG A 15 -21.77 9.18 -19.20
CA ARG A 15 -22.24 10.51 -18.82
C ARG A 15 -23.48 10.96 -19.62
N SER A 16 -23.57 10.56 -20.89
CA SER A 16 -24.76 10.87 -21.71
C SER A 16 -26.00 10.07 -21.28
N PHE A 17 -25.81 8.86 -20.71
CA PHE A 17 -26.90 8.05 -20.14
C PHE A 17 -27.37 8.53 -18.75
N GLY A 18 -26.48 9.19 -18.00
CA GLY A 18 -26.79 9.70 -16.64
C GLY A 18 -27.33 11.13 -16.58
N ALA A 19 -27.27 11.89 -17.69
CA ALA A 19 -27.68 13.32 -17.72
C ALA A 19 -29.07 13.56 -18.32
N GLY A 20 -29.76 12.51 -18.78
CA GLY A 20 -31.16 12.57 -19.24
C GLY A 20 -32.11 12.39 -18.09
N GLY A 21 -32.41 13.46 -17.36
CA GLY A 21 -33.40 13.48 -16.27
C GLY A 21 -34.78 13.09 -16.76
N ALA A 22 -35.17 11.84 -16.59
CA ALA A 22 -36.57 11.42 -16.64
C ALA A 22 -37.30 11.95 -15.40
N ARG A 23 -38.02 13.04 -15.58
CA ARG A 23 -39.02 13.51 -14.61
C ARG A 23 -40.11 12.44 -14.49
N PHE A 24 -40.11 11.69 -13.43
CA PHE A 24 -41.22 10.85 -13.03
C PHE A 24 -42.20 11.68 -12.24
N ALA A 25 -43.28 12.13 -12.89
CA ALA A 25 -44.45 12.71 -12.25
C ALA A 25 -45.26 11.57 -11.63
N GLY A 26 -45.77 11.82 -10.43
CA GLY A 26 -46.36 10.89 -9.50
C GLY A 26 -47.56 10.07 -10.00
N GLY A 27 -47.70 8.91 -9.39
CA GLY A 27 -48.84 8.01 -9.48
C GLY A 27 -48.64 6.84 -8.52
N SER A 28 -49.41 6.81 -7.46
CA SER A 28 -49.51 5.76 -6.47
C SER A 28 -50.01 4.45 -7.06
N GLY A 29 -49.33 3.32 -6.88
CA GLY A 29 -49.85 2.01 -7.23
C GLY A 29 -48.76 0.91 -7.16
N ALA A 30 -48.98 -0.06 -6.28
CA ALA A 30 -48.13 -1.23 -6.12
C ALA A 30 -48.09 -2.09 -7.39
N GLY A 31 -46.88 -2.37 -7.94
CA GLY A 31 -46.72 -3.27 -9.09
C GLY A 31 -45.43 -2.99 -9.88
N GLY A 32 -44.28 -3.17 -9.29
CA GLY A 32 -43.02 -2.62 -9.84
C GLY A 32 -42.13 -3.56 -10.64
N TYR A 33 -42.48 -4.79 -10.97
CA TYR A 33 -41.60 -5.71 -11.68
C TYR A 33 -42.12 -6.15 -13.07
N GLU A 34 -43.40 -6.04 -13.35
CA GLU A 34 -43.99 -6.49 -14.64
C GLU A 34 -43.78 -5.47 -15.76
N ASP A 35 -43.70 -4.17 -15.48
CA ASP A 35 -43.51 -3.14 -16.49
C ASP A 35 -42.11 -3.04 -17.09
N ILE A 36 -41.07 -3.48 -16.38
CA ILE A 36 -39.71 -3.52 -16.90
C ILE A 36 -39.50 -4.67 -17.88
N PHE A 37 -40.22 -5.78 -17.65
CA PHE A 37 -40.15 -6.95 -18.51
C PHE A 37 -40.98 -6.80 -19.80
N GLY A 38 -42.09 -6.09 -19.74
CA GLY A 38 -42.99 -5.85 -20.87
C GLY A 38 -42.40 -4.93 -21.96
N SER A 39 -41.61 -3.93 -21.60
CA SER A 39 -40.97 -3.01 -22.55
C SER A 39 -39.75 -3.60 -23.25
N MET A 40 -39.11 -4.61 -22.66
CA MET A 40 -37.92 -5.27 -23.24
C MET A 40 -38.25 -6.45 -24.13
N PHE A 41 -39.47 -7.03 -23.99
CA PHE A 41 -39.91 -8.20 -24.77
C PHE A 41 -41.11 -7.98 -25.68
N GLY A 42 -41.74 -6.79 -25.63
CA GLY A 42 -43.00 -6.50 -26.36
C GLY A 42 -42.88 -5.92 -27.77
N GLY A 43 -41.69 -5.84 -28.35
CA GLY A 43 -41.47 -5.14 -29.61
C GLY A 43 -40.77 -5.94 -30.69
N MET A 44 -41.31 -7.11 -31.09
CA MET A 44 -40.82 -7.69 -32.37
C MET A 44 -41.90 -8.61 -32.96
N GLY A 45 -42.84 -7.95 -33.63
CA GLY A 45 -43.70 -8.58 -34.61
C GLY A 45 -43.14 -8.34 -36.00
N SER A 46 -43.06 -9.41 -36.77
CA SER A 46 -42.94 -9.44 -38.26
C SER A 46 -41.52 -9.32 -38.87
N GLY A 47 -40.98 -10.46 -39.38
CA GLY A 47 -40.03 -10.47 -40.47
C GLY A 47 -38.87 -11.46 -40.38
N HIS A 48 -39.06 -12.63 -40.99
CA HIS A 48 -38.05 -13.51 -41.65
C HIS A 48 -36.67 -13.76 -41.06
N GLY A 49 -36.41 -14.99 -40.62
CA GLY A 49 -35.22 -15.79 -40.96
C GLY A 49 -33.92 -15.40 -40.30
N GLY A 50 -33.47 -16.14 -39.29
CA GLY A 50 -32.11 -16.08 -38.80
C GLY A 50 -31.96 -16.72 -37.43
N TYR A 51 -31.47 -17.96 -37.38
CA TYR A 51 -31.10 -18.67 -36.14
C TYR A 51 -29.95 -17.92 -35.48
N SER A 52 -30.23 -17.22 -34.40
CA SER A 52 -29.19 -16.85 -33.45
C SER A 52 -29.54 -17.39 -32.08
N SER A 53 -28.81 -18.42 -31.70
CA SER A 53 -28.80 -19.06 -30.39
C SER A 53 -28.34 -18.02 -29.35
N MET A 54 -29.28 -17.42 -28.62
CA MET A 54 -28.95 -16.66 -27.41
C MET A 54 -28.96 -17.64 -26.23
N ASN A 55 -27.79 -18.08 -25.86
CA ASN A 55 -27.54 -18.85 -24.63
C ASN A 55 -27.63 -17.91 -23.42
N PHE A 56 -28.78 -17.88 -22.79
CA PHE A 56 -28.98 -17.14 -21.54
C PHE A 56 -28.93 -18.18 -20.39
N GLY A 57 -27.75 -18.31 -19.76
CA GLY A 57 -27.61 -18.96 -18.46
C GLY A 57 -28.06 -20.39 -18.32
N GLY A 58 -27.81 -21.26 -19.33
CA GLY A 58 -27.94 -22.72 -19.14
C GLY A 58 -29.36 -23.30 -19.16
N ILE A 59 -30.37 -22.51 -19.51
CA ILE A 59 -31.75 -23.02 -19.67
C ILE A 59 -32.10 -22.94 -21.16
N ASN A 60 -32.26 -24.11 -21.79
CA ASN A 60 -32.74 -24.22 -23.17
C ASN A 60 -34.22 -23.84 -23.22
N LEU A 61 -34.56 -22.82 -24.01
CA LEU A 61 -35.93 -22.37 -24.22
C LEU A 61 -36.81 -23.45 -24.82
N GLU A 62 -36.24 -24.42 -25.56
CA GLU A 62 -36.92 -25.56 -26.09
C GLU A 62 -37.40 -26.52 -25.01
N ASP A 63 -36.63 -26.73 -23.95
CA ASP A 63 -37.02 -27.56 -22.82
C ASP A 63 -38.16 -26.94 -21.99
N LEU A 64 -38.17 -25.62 -21.86
CA LEU A 64 -39.24 -24.89 -21.18
C LEU A 64 -40.55 -24.90 -21.98
N MET A 65 -40.44 -24.85 -23.31
CA MET A 65 -41.64 -24.88 -24.20
C MET A 65 -42.21 -26.28 -24.35
N ALA A 66 -41.39 -27.33 -24.28
CA ALA A 66 -41.83 -28.72 -24.24
C ALA A 66 -42.59 -29.07 -22.96
N GLN A 67 -42.18 -28.45 -21.84
CA GLN A 67 -42.86 -28.66 -20.57
C GLN A 67 -44.19 -27.87 -20.44
N ALA A 68 -44.35 -26.79 -21.17
CA ALA A 68 -45.60 -26.01 -21.18
C ALA A 68 -46.69 -26.63 -22.10
N GLN A 69 -46.32 -27.44 -23.06
CA GLN A 69 -47.24 -28.00 -24.04
C GLN A 69 -47.72 -29.42 -23.74
N GLY A 70 -47.16 -30.09 -22.68
CA GLY A 70 -47.41 -31.47 -22.33
C GLY A 70 -48.36 -31.73 -21.13
N GLY A 71 -49.21 -30.81 -20.75
CA GLY A 71 -49.96 -30.97 -19.51
C GLY A 71 -51.41 -30.57 -19.49
N PHE A 72 -52.31 -31.17 -20.29
CA PHE A 72 -53.74 -31.27 -19.93
C PHE A 72 -54.41 -32.38 -20.78
N GLY A 73 -54.38 -33.59 -20.27
CA GLY A 73 -55.11 -34.70 -20.84
C GLY A 73 -55.14 -35.85 -19.84
N GLY A 74 -56.07 -35.82 -18.93
CA GLY A 74 -56.23 -36.89 -17.92
C GLY A 74 -56.70 -38.22 -18.52
N ASN A 75 -56.06 -39.28 -18.07
CA ASN A 75 -56.56 -40.62 -18.23
C ASN A 75 -56.47 -41.37 -16.89
N PRO A 76 -57.59 -41.72 -16.24
CA PRO A 76 -57.59 -42.26 -14.87
C PRO A 76 -57.60 -43.83 -14.85
N TYR A 77 -56.74 -44.50 -15.56
CA TYR A 77 -56.52 -45.95 -15.37
C TYR A 77 -55.21 -46.40 -15.99
N GLY A 78 -54.14 -46.49 -15.18
CA GLY A 78 -52.90 -47.08 -15.64
C GLY A 78 -51.91 -47.28 -14.48
N GLN A 79 -51.61 -48.52 -14.17
CA GLN A 79 -50.77 -49.06 -13.10
C GLN A 79 -49.37 -48.37 -13.01
N PRO A 80 -48.81 -48.24 -11.80
CA PRO A 80 -47.46 -47.69 -11.64
C PRO A 80 -46.43 -48.76 -12.05
N ARG A 81 -45.91 -48.65 -13.26
CA ARG A 81 -44.63 -49.30 -13.60
C ARG A 81 -43.50 -48.49 -12.99
N ARG A 82 -42.94 -49.04 -11.93
CA ARG A 82 -41.62 -48.67 -11.41
C ARG A 82 -40.58 -48.82 -12.53
N SER A 83 -40.41 -47.85 -13.33
CA SER A 83 -39.22 -47.67 -14.17
C SER A 83 -38.23 -46.86 -13.38
N GLY A 84 -37.30 -47.56 -12.70
CA GLY A 84 -36.11 -46.93 -12.09
C GLY A 84 -35.20 -46.38 -13.18
N PHE A 85 -35.51 -45.23 -13.72
CA PHE A 85 -34.53 -44.44 -14.44
C PHE A 85 -33.70 -43.70 -13.37
N SER A 86 -32.62 -44.36 -12.97
CA SER A 86 -31.51 -43.69 -12.33
C SER A 86 -31.03 -42.63 -13.32
N SER A 87 -31.50 -41.41 -13.15
CA SER A 87 -30.98 -40.24 -13.88
C SER A 87 -29.51 -40.10 -13.48
N TYR A 88 -28.64 -40.75 -14.22
CA TYR A 88 -27.24 -40.51 -14.18
C TYR A 88 -27.06 -39.10 -14.73
N ASN A 89 -26.99 -38.12 -13.84
CA ASN A 89 -26.70 -36.76 -14.19
C ASN A 89 -25.18 -36.66 -14.33
N PRO A 90 -24.59 -36.70 -15.54
CA PRO A 90 -23.13 -36.67 -15.71
C PRO A 90 -22.52 -35.30 -15.50
N TYR A 91 -23.30 -34.32 -15.09
CA TYR A 91 -22.87 -32.97 -14.75
C TYR A 91 -23.04 -32.72 -13.26
N GLU A 92 -22.19 -33.33 -12.43
CA GLU A 92 -21.90 -32.71 -11.14
C GLU A 92 -21.14 -31.44 -11.44
N PRO A 93 -21.65 -30.23 -11.05
CA PRO A 93 -20.91 -29.00 -11.21
C PRO A 93 -19.60 -29.14 -10.42
N GLN A 94 -18.48 -29.17 -11.13
CA GLN A 94 -17.18 -29.20 -10.46
C GLN A 94 -17.07 -27.93 -9.59
N PRO A 95 -16.77 -28.11 -8.32
CA PRO A 95 -16.69 -26.97 -7.41
C PRO A 95 -15.65 -25.98 -7.94
N GLU A 96 -16.05 -24.72 -8.07
CA GLU A 96 -15.19 -23.66 -8.60
C GLU A 96 -13.91 -23.50 -7.78
N PRO A 97 -12.76 -23.23 -8.44
CA PRO A 97 -11.51 -22.97 -7.75
C PRO A 97 -11.61 -21.72 -6.86
N VAL A 98 -11.43 -21.87 -5.55
CA VAL A 98 -11.48 -20.76 -4.61
C VAL A 98 -10.07 -20.41 -4.14
N LYS A 99 -9.68 -19.14 -4.29
CA LYS A 99 -8.37 -18.64 -3.81
C LYS A 99 -8.28 -18.78 -2.30
N GLY A 100 -7.12 -19.23 -1.81
CA GLY A 100 -6.82 -19.33 -0.38
C GLY A 100 -6.78 -17.96 0.31
N GLU A 101 -6.99 -17.97 1.61
CA GLU A 101 -6.91 -16.76 2.44
C GLU A 101 -5.48 -16.24 2.55
N ASP A 102 -5.36 -14.93 2.71
CA ASP A 102 -4.08 -14.28 2.95
C ASP A 102 -3.59 -14.53 4.39
N ARG A 103 -2.28 -14.56 4.57
CA ARG A 103 -1.62 -14.69 5.88
C ARG A 103 -0.95 -13.37 6.26
N LYS A 104 -0.81 -13.14 7.56
CA LYS A 104 -0.04 -12.02 8.11
C LYS A 104 1.06 -12.58 9.00
N ALA A 105 2.25 -12.01 8.90
CA ALA A 105 3.39 -12.32 9.76
C ALA A 105 4.18 -11.04 10.03
N SER A 106 5.07 -11.09 11.04
CA SER A 106 6.00 -10.01 11.34
C SER A 106 7.42 -10.55 11.35
N VAL A 107 8.38 -9.70 11.01
CA VAL A 107 9.82 -10.00 11.08
C VAL A 107 10.55 -8.81 11.67
N SER A 108 11.43 -9.05 12.65
CA SER A 108 12.30 -8.03 13.20
C SER A 108 13.64 -8.02 12.47
N LEU A 109 14.09 -6.84 12.07
CA LEU A 109 15.37 -6.60 11.40
C LEU A 109 16.22 -5.64 12.22
N SER A 110 17.55 -5.81 12.17
CA SER A 110 18.47 -4.77 12.63
C SER A 110 18.40 -3.58 11.68
N PHE A 111 18.71 -2.38 12.17
CA PHE A 111 18.79 -1.16 11.37
C PHE A 111 19.68 -1.34 10.13
N GLU A 112 20.84 -1.96 10.30
CA GLU A 112 21.75 -2.24 9.20
C GLU A 112 21.11 -3.06 8.06
N LYS A 113 20.35 -4.11 8.42
CA LYS A 113 19.63 -4.92 7.43
C LYS A 113 18.49 -4.14 6.77
N ALA A 114 17.87 -3.22 7.48
CA ALA A 114 16.85 -2.36 6.92
C ALA A 114 17.44 -1.35 5.92
N VAL A 115 18.59 -0.75 6.25
CA VAL A 115 19.31 0.19 5.37
C VAL A 115 19.85 -0.51 4.12
N ARG A 116 20.54 -1.64 4.28
CA ARG A 116 21.20 -2.34 3.14
C ARG A 116 20.28 -3.25 2.36
N GLY A 117 19.11 -3.59 2.93
CA GLY A 117 18.26 -4.66 2.46
C GLY A 117 18.82 -6.04 2.85
N ALA A 118 17.95 -7.02 2.96
CA ALA A 118 18.34 -8.37 3.38
C ALA A 118 17.47 -9.44 2.74
N THR A 119 18.00 -10.67 2.68
CA THR A 119 17.19 -11.84 2.44
C THR A 119 16.87 -12.48 3.78
N VAL A 120 15.58 -12.57 4.12
CA VAL A 120 15.12 -13.17 5.37
C VAL A 120 14.49 -14.54 5.11
N SER A 121 14.82 -15.49 5.98
CA SER A 121 14.18 -16.80 5.99
C SER A 121 13.02 -16.76 6.97
N LEU A 122 11.84 -17.14 6.51
CA LEU A 122 10.61 -17.17 7.30
C LEU A 122 10.18 -18.62 7.44
N ASN A 123 9.79 -19.01 8.64
CA ASN A 123 9.15 -20.29 8.90
C ASN A 123 7.72 -20.03 9.36
N ILE A 124 6.75 -20.40 8.54
CA ILE A 124 5.33 -20.21 8.84
C ILE A 124 4.65 -21.57 8.78
N LYS A 125 4.21 -22.07 9.92
CA LYS A 125 3.51 -23.37 10.07
C LYS A 125 4.28 -24.56 9.45
N GLY A 126 5.61 -24.58 9.59
CA GLY A 126 6.46 -25.67 9.08
C GLY A 126 6.98 -25.48 7.66
N GLU A 127 6.46 -24.51 6.91
CA GLU A 127 6.99 -24.14 5.60
C GLU A 127 8.07 -23.07 5.75
N SER A 128 9.28 -23.39 5.30
CA SER A 128 10.40 -22.43 5.28
C SER A 128 10.58 -21.85 3.88
N PHE A 129 10.60 -20.54 3.78
CA PHE A 129 10.86 -19.86 2.51
C PHE A 129 11.70 -18.59 2.73
N LYS A 130 12.40 -18.19 1.68
CA LYS A 130 13.22 -16.97 1.69
C LYS A 130 12.49 -15.85 0.96
N THR A 131 12.48 -14.65 1.55
CA THR A 131 11.98 -13.44 0.90
C THR A 131 13.00 -12.34 0.95
N LYS A 132 13.01 -11.50 -0.08
CA LYS A 132 13.94 -10.37 -0.18
C LYS A 132 13.28 -9.12 0.35
N VAL A 133 13.90 -8.50 1.35
CA VAL A 133 13.53 -7.20 1.89
C VAL A 133 14.33 -6.13 1.15
N PRO A 134 13.69 -5.14 0.53
CA PRO A 134 14.41 -4.06 -0.16
C PRO A 134 15.21 -3.19 0.81
N ALA A 135 16.26 -2.54 0.30
CA ALA A 135 17.01 -1.53 1.03
C ALA A 135 16.14 -0.29 1.30
N GLY A 136 16.29 0.31 2.47
CA GLY A 136 15.53 1.50 2.88
C GLY A 136 14.12 1.17 3.36
N ILE A 137 13.90 0.00 3.90
CA ILE A 137 12.59 -0.35 4.47
C ILE A 137 12.43 0.30 5.84
N HIS A 138 11.26 0.91 6.06
CA HIS A 138 10.93 1.57 7.32
C HIS A 138 10.23 0.62 8.30
N ASP A 139 10.28 1.00 9.58
CA ASP A 139 9.51 0.30 10.61
C ASP A 139 8.02 0.31 10.30
N GLY A 140 7.34 -0.80 10.59
CA GLY A 140 5.92 -1.00 10.32
C GLY A 140 5.55 -1.21 8.84
N GLN A 141 6.49 -1.11 7.91
CA GLN A 141 6.21 -1.28 6.49
C GLN A 141 5.84 -2.72 6.15
N LYS A 142 4.85 -2.89 5.25
CA LYS A 142 4.34 -4.19 4.84
C LYS A 142 4.87 -4.59 3.46
N ILE A 143 5.33 -5.82 3.36
CA ILE A 143 5.77 -6.46 2.11
C ILE A 143 4.77 -7.56 1.76
N ARG A 144 4.23 -7.53 0.54
CA ARG A 144 3.41 -8.61 0.00
C ARG A 144 4.31 -9.67 -0.64
N VAL A 145 4.17 -10.90 -0.21
CA VAL A 145 4.82 -12.08 -0.80
C VAL A 145 3.74 -12.93 -1.45
N ALA A 146 3.67 -12.89 -2.77
CA ALA A 146 2.62 -13.55 -3.53
C ALA A 146 2.66 -15.08 -3.37
N GLY A 147 1.49 -15.70 -3.27
CA GLY A 147 1.33 -17.16 -3.21
C GLY A 147 1.87 -17.83 -1.93
N LYS A 148 2.10 -17.07 -0.84
CA LYS A 148 2.57 -17.59 0.46
C LYS A 148 1.50 -17.50 1.57
N GLY A 149 0.24 -17.33 1.17
CA GLY A 149 -0.93 -17.41 2.03
C GLY A 149 -1.37 -18.86 2.35
N LYS A 150 -2.63 -19.06 2.68
CA LYS A 150 -3.22 -20.40 2.83
C LYS A 150 -3.44 -21.03 1.46
N PRO A 151 -3.44 -22.38 1.35
CA PRO A 151 -3.81 -23.05 0.10
C PRO A 151 -5.26 -22.73 -0.27
N GLY A 152 -5.52 -22.62 -1.56
CA GLY A 152 -6.88 -22.57 -2.10
C GLY A 152 -7.57 -23.91 -2.04
N THR A 153 -8.88 -23.93 -2.25
CA THR A 153 -9.69 -25.14 -2.38
C THR A 153 -10.04 -25.38 -3.85
N ASN A 154 -10.34 -26.62 -4.20
CA ASN A 154 -10.73 -27.05 -5.56
C ASN A 154 -9.73 -26.62 -6.66
N GLY A 155 -8.43 -26.70 -6.39
CA GLY A 155 -7.39 -26.25 -7.33
C GLY A 155 -7.20 -24.74 -7.40
N GLY A 156 -7.80 -23.98 -6.49
CA GLY A 156 -7.61 -22.52 -6.39
C GLY A 156 -6.20 -22.13 -5.98
N ALA A 157 -5.75 -20.95 -6.41
CA ALA A 157 -4.43 -20.41 -6.09
C ALA A 157 -4.28 -20.17 -4.59
N HIS A 158 -3.03 -20.24 -4.10
CA HIS A 158 -2.72 -19.84 -2.74
C HIS A 158 -3.02 -18.35 -2.53
N GLY A 159 -3.38 -17.96 -1.31
CA GLY A 159 -3.43 -16.57 -0.87
C GLY A 159 -2.04 -15.93 -0.83
N ASP A 160 -1.96 -14.71 -0.37
CA ASP A 160 -0.71 -13.97 -0.26
C ASP A 160 -0.27 -13.86 1.22
N LEU A 161 1.01 -13.60 1.44
CA LEU A 161 1.53 -13.28 2.76
C LEU A 161 1.85 -11.78 2.84
N TYR A 162 1.29 -11.11 3.83
CA TYR A 162 1.64 -9.75 4.22
C TYR A 162 2.60 -9.79 5.39
N LEU A 163 3.85 -9.44 5.10
CA LEU A 163 4.93 -9.42 6.08
C LEU A 163 5.12 -8.00 6.59
N THR A 164 4.84 -7.77 7.88
CA THR A 164 5.13 -6.50 8.55
C THR A 164 6.57 -6.52 9.05
N VAL A 165 7.36 -5.55 8.63
CA VAL A 165 8.75 -5.42 9.03
C VAL A 165 8.83 -4.53 10.26
N GLN A 166 9.51 -5.01 11.32
CA GLN A 166 9.84 -4.24 12.51
C GLN A 166 11.34 -3.96 12.47
N VAL A 167 11.71 -2.68 12.46
CA VAL A 167 13.12 -2.27 12.42
C VAL A 167 13.55 -1.90 13.83
N LYS A 168 14.65 -2.50 14.32
CA LYS A 168 15.24 -2.11 15.59
C LYS A 168 15.94 -0.77 15.44
N ASP A 169 15.80 0.08 16.44
CA ASP A 169 16.49 1.37 16.48
C ASP A 169 18.02 1.19 16.51
N ASP A 170 18.71 2.16 15.92
CA ASP A 170 20.16 2.29 16.01
C ASP A 170 20.50 3.50 16.91
N PRO A 171 21.49 3.41 17.82
CA PRO A 171 21.79 4.49 18.76
C PRO A 171 22.41 5.72 18.09
N VAL A 172 22.92 5.60 16.87
CA VAL A 172 23.66 6.64 16.17
C VAL A 172 22.91 7.19 14.97
N PHE A 173 22.26 6.31 14.24
CA PHE A 173 21.58 6.64 12.97
C PHE A 173 20.09 6.41 13.05
N HIS A 174 19.33 7.27 12.38
CA HIS A 174 17.94 7.01 12.05
C HIS A 174 17.67 7.35 10.58
N MET A 175 16.58 6.84 10.06
CA MET A 175 16.27 6.92 8.65
C MET A 175 15.08 7.86 8.43
N GLU A 176 15.27 8.87 7.58
CA GLU A 176 14.23 9.79 7.12
C GLU A 176 14.07 9.61 5.60
N GLY A 177 13.04 8.86 5.19
CA GLY A 177 12.93 8.45 3.79
C GLY A 177 14.11 7.56 3.36
N ILE A 178 14.91 8.01 2.40
CA ILE A 178 16.15 7.34 1.99
C ILE A 178 17.40 8.00 2.55
N ASP A 179 17.25 9.11 3.29
CA ASP A 179 18.34 9.80 3.93
C ASP A 179 18.63 9.17 5.31
N LEU A 180 19.89 9.22 5.72
CA LEU A 180 20.33 8.81 7.05
C LEU A 180 20.64 10.04 7.86
N VAL A 181 20.10 10.13 9.06
CA VAL A 181 20.32 11.24 9.99
C VAL A 181 21.19 10.78 11.12
N ARG A 182 22.19 11.60 11.48
CA ARG A 182 23.09 11.35 12.59
C ARG A 182 23.33 12.66 13.35
N SER A 183 23.20 12.62 14.70
CA SER A 183 23.64 13.72 15.55
C SER A 183 25.15 13.63 15.77
N VAL A 184 25.82 14.79 15.64
CA VAL A 184 27.28 14.90 15.80
C VAL A 184 27.58 16.03 16.76
N PRO A 185 28.29 15.74 17.87
CA PRO A 185 28.70 16.77 18.80
C PRO A 185 29.76 17.69 18.17
N VAL A 186 29.60 18.97 18.38
CA VAL A 186 30.54 20.01 17.99
C VAL A 186 30.81 20.97 19.16
N THR A 187 31.98 21.57 19.20
CA THR A 187 32.30 22.57 20.20
C THR A 187 31.65 23.91 19.88
N VAL A 188 31.52 24.78 20.88
CA VAL A 188 31.05 26.15 20.70
C VAL A 188 31.90 26.90 19.69
N ALA A 189 33.24 26.75 19.74
CA ALA A 189 34.17 27.39 18.81
C ALA A 189 33.95 26.93 17.35
N GLU A 190 33.77 25.59 17.13
CA GLU A 190 33.50 25.06 15.81
C GLU A 190 32.16 25.53 15.25
N ALA A 191 31.15 25.66 16.10
CA ALA A 191 29.83 26.15 15.72
C ALA A 191 29.85 27.67 15.43
N ALA A 192 30.52 28.45 16.24
CA ALA A 192 30.56 29.91 16.10
C ALA A 192 31.43 30.36 14.90
N LEU A 193 32.64 29.80 14.79
CA LEU A 193 33.61 30.21 13.77
C LEU A 193 33.50 29.43 12.46
N GLY A 194 32.82 28.31 12.50
CA GLY A 194 32.81 27.31 11.43
C GLY A 194 34.05 26.43 11.47
N ALA A 195 33.91 25.20 11.02
CA ALA A 195 34.97 24.20 11.04
C ALA A 195 34.82 23.16 9.94
N LYS A 196 35.89 22.42 9.66
CA LYS A 196 35.83 21.16 8.93
C LYS A 196 35.98 20.01 9.93
N ILE A 197 35.00 19.18 10.05
CA ILE A 197 35.00 18.07 10.96
C ILE A 197 34.95 16.75 10.18
N SER A 198 35.55 15.69 10.71
CA SER A 198 35.49 14.36 10.15
C SER A 198 34.40 13.55 10.85
N VAL A 199 33.45 13.02 10.08
CA VAL A 199 32.33 12.22 10.58
C VAL A 199 32.37 10.85 9.92
N ARG A 200 32.08 9.79 10.67
CA ARG A 200 31.94 8.46 10.05
C ARG A 200 30.53 8.30 9.49
N ASP A 201 30.45 7.90 8.25
CA ASP A 201 29.16 7.54 7.64
C ASP A 201 28.69 6.15 8.10
N PHE A 202 27.55 5.70 7.56
CA PHE A 202 26.99 4.40 7.89
C PHE A 202 27.83 3.20 7.37
N ALA A 203 28.67 3.41 6.37
CA ALA A 203 29.62 2.40 5.89
C ALA A 203 30.87 2.33 6.76
N GLY A 204 31.08 3.29 7.68
CA GLY A 204 32.26 3.44 8.51
C GLY A 204 33.36 4.27 7.87
N GLU A 205 33.11 4.85 6.69
CA GLU A 205 34.04 5.73 5.98
C GLU A 205 34.07 7.13 6.64
N GLN A 206 35.26 7.75 6.68
CA GLN A 206 35.42 9.11 7.16
C GLN A 206 35.05 10.10 6.07
N VAL A 207 34.13 10.99 6.37
CA VAL A 207 33.63 12.02 5.46
C VAL A 207 33.89 13.40 6.08
N GLU A 208 34.48 14.34 5.33
CA GLU A 208 34.65 15.70 5.74
C GLU A 208 33.33 16.47 5.64
N VAL A 209 32.94 17.10 6.74
CA VAL A 209 31.72 17.90 6.84
C VAL A 209 32.10 19.34 7.19
N LYS A 210 31.65 20.30 6.38
CA LYS A 210 31.88 21.70 6.63
C LYS A 210 30.76 22.26 7.52
N VAL A 211 31.08 22.61 8.73
CA VAL A 211 30.21 23.34 9.67
C VAL A 211 30.20 24.79 9.28
N PRO A 212 29.04 25.39 8.96
CA PRO A 212 28.97 26.84 8.71
C PRO A 212 29.23 27.62 9.99
N SER A 213 29.79 28.83 9.87
CA SER A 213 29.91 29.77 10.99
C SER A 213 28.52 30.23 11.45
N GLY A 214 28.34 30.42 12.76
CA GLY A 214 27.05 30.76 13.36
C GLY A 214 26.04 29.58 13.39
N SER A 215 26.53 28.36 13.34
CA SER A 215 25.69 27.17 13.48
C SER A 215 25.18 27.03 14.92
N THR A 216 23.96 26.56 15.05
CA THR A 216 23.31 26.25 16.33
C THR A 216 23.03 24.79 16.47
N THR A 217 22.70 24.33 17.68
CA THR A 217 22.18 22.96 17.89
C THR A 217 20.94 22.73 17.02
N GLY A 218 20.93 21.60 16.30
CA GLY A 218 19.88 21.27 15.34
C GLY A 218 20.15 21.68 13.91
N THR A 219 21.20 22.52 13.66
CA THR A 219 21.63 22.87 12.29
C THR A 219 21.95 21.58 11.52
N GLN A 220 21.42 21.44 10.30
CA GLN A 220 21.59 20.28 9.47
C GLN A 220 22.57 20.53 8.33
N VAL A 221 23.56 19.69 8.21
CA VAL A 221 24.53 19.71 7.11
C VAL A 221 24.37 18.45 6.28
N ARG A 222 24.14 18.61 4.98
CA ARG A 222 23.88 17.50 4.06
C ARG A 222 25.16 17.05 3.37
N VAL A 223 25.44 15.74 3.46
CA VAL A 223 26.52 15.07 2.76
C VAL A 223 25.92 14.18 1.70
N LYS A 224 26.12 14.52 0.44
CA LYS A 224 25.47 13.86 -0.69
C LYS A 224 25.94 12.41 -0.86
N LYS A 225 24.99 11.53 -1.20
CA LYS A 225 25.23 10.11 -1.57
C LYS A 225 25.77 9.22 -0.44
N HIS A 226 25.66 9.63 0.82
CA HIS A 226 26.06 8.83 2.00
C HIS A 226 24.84 8.27 2.80
N GLY A 227 23.66 8.30 2.21
CA GLY A 227 22.44 7.70 2.75
C GLY A 227 22.18 6.28 2.24
N VAL A 228 20.93 5.88 2.26
CA VAL A 228 20.48 4.54 1.82
C VAL A 228 20.64 4.37 0.32
N LYS A 229 21.29 3.29 -0.10
CA LYS A 229 21.44 2.92 -1.51
C LYS A 229 20.29 2.01 -1.92
N THR A 230 19.29 2.58 -2.58
CA THR A 230 18.17 1.83 -3.17
C THR A 230 18.45 1.52 -4.64
N LYS A 231 17.60 0.69 -5.27
CA LYS A 231 17.69 0.43 -6.72
C LYS A 231 17.42 1.68 -7.59
N LYS A 232 16.71 2.65 -7.06
CA LYS A 232 16.25 3.84 -7.80
C LYS A 232 17.11 5.07 -7.54
N ALA A 233 17.60 5.22 -6.32
CA ALA A 233 18.35 6.41 -5.89
C ALA A 233 19.26 6.08 -4.71
N THR A 234 20.23 6.94 -4.47
CA THR A 234 21.04 6.97 -3.25
C THR A 234 20.67 8.20 -2.47
N GLY A 235 20.31 8.03 -1.20
CA GLY A 235 20.03 9.12 -0.28
C GLY A 235 21.28 9.82 0.20
N ASP A 236 21.12 10.79 1.07
CA ASP A 236 22.19 11.61 1.64
C ASP A 236 22.35 11.30 3.13
N LEU A 237 23.50 11.69 3.70
CA LEU A 237 23.71 11.72 5.14
C LEU A 237 23.40 13.13 5.63
N ILE A 238 22.47 13.26 6.55
CA ILE A 238 22.13 14.51 7.23
C ILE A 238 22.83 14.50 8.59
N VAL A 239 23.82 15.35 8.73
CA VAL A 239 24.52 15.57 9.98
C VAL A 239 23.80 16.66 10.75
N ARG A 240 23.20 16.33 11.88
CA ARG A 240 22.57 17.29 12.79
C ARG A 240 23.60 17.69 13.84
N LEU A 241 23.95 18.94 13.87
CA LEU A 241 24.93 19.47 14.82
C LEU A 241 24.34 19.54 16.24
N ASP A 242 25.09 19.10 17.22
CA ASP A 242 24.76 19.20 18.63
C ASP A 242 25.88 19.96 19.38
N VAL A 243 25.65 21.23 19.68
CA VAL A 243 26.65 22.07 20.30
C VAL A 243 26.84 21.69 21.76
N GLN A 244 28.06 21.28 22.11
CA GLN A 244 28.40 20.80 23.43
C GLN A 244 29.25 21.81 24.21
N ILE A 245 28.90 22.03 25.45
CA ILE A 245 29.66 22.85 26.39
C ILE A 245 30.37 21.93 27.38
N PRO A 246 31.68 22.13 27.66
CA PRO A 246 32.40 21.35 28.65
C PRO A 246 31.75 21.46 30.05
N THR A 247 31.56 20.33 30.72
CA THR A 247 30.94 20.30 32.05
C THR A 247 31.89 20.80 33.15
N LYS A 248 33.23 20.70 32.97
CA LYS A 248 34.23 21.17 33.87
C LYS A 248 34.92 22.39 33.27
N LEU A 249 34.64 23.59 33.85
CA LEU A 249 35.15 24.85 33.36
C LEU A 249 36.31 25.35 34.24
N GLY A 250 37.49 25.42 33.68
CA GLY A 250 38.65 26.10 34.30
C GLY A 250 38.46 27.62 34.40
N SER A 251 39.32 28.29 35.16
CA SER A 251 39.25 29.75 35.36
C SER A 251 39.34 30.52 34.05
N ASP A 252 40.24 30.10 33.16
CA ASP A 252 40.47 30.77 31.88
C ASP A 252 39.34 30.58 30.89
N TYR A 253 38.71 29.41 30.87
CA TYR A 253 37.50 29.16 30.11
C TYR A 253 36.36 30.10 30.58
N LYS A 254 36.17 30.24 31.91
CA LYS A 254 35.14 31.13 32.45
C LYS A 254 35.39 32.59 32.08
N LYS A 255 36.66 33.05 32.06
CA LYS A 255 37.03 34.38 31.62
C LYS A 255 36.70 34.59 30.14
N ALA A 256 37.07 33.63 29.28
CA ALA A 256 36.80 33.72 27.86
C ALA A 256 35.27 33.74 27.56
N VAL A 257 34.47 32.92 28.26
CA VAL A 257 33.00 32.92 28.11
C VAL A 257 32.38 34.25 28.57
N LYS A 258 32.90 34.88 29.67
CA LYS A 258 32.43 36.19 30.11
C LYS A 258 32.74 37.28 29.07
N ALA A 259 33.97 37.28 28.54
CA ALA A 259 34.33 38.23 27.49
C ALA A 259 33.48 38.05 26.23
N PHE A 260 33.13 36.81 25.88
CA PHE A 260 32.22 36.53 24.78
C PHE A 260 30.82 37.08 25.06
N ASP A 261 30.26 36.85 26.25
CA ASP A 261 28.95 37.34 26.67
C ASP A 261 28.89 38.88 26.64
N GLU A 262 29.94 39.54 27.11
CA GLU A 262 30.06 41.02 27.06
C GLU A 262 30.04 41.55 25.61
N THR A 263 30.66 40.83 24.65
CA THR A 263 30.68 41.21 23.23
C THR A 263 29.40 40.87 22.49
N THR A 264 28.56 40.03 23.05
CA THR A 264 27.29 39.60 22.49
C THR A 264 26.08 39.99 23.35
N ALA A 265 26.18 41.11 24.09
CA ALA A 265 25.14 41.58 25.01
C ALA A 265 23.79 41.78 24.31
N ASP A 266 23.77 42.40 23.12
CA ASP A 266 22.55 42.63 22.34
C ASP A 266 21.83 41.32 22.02
N PHE A 267 22.57 40.26 21.67
CA PHE A 267 22.02 38.95 21.40
C PHE A 267 21.46 38.28 22.68
N SER A 268 22.15 38.45 23.81
CA SER A 268 21.71 37.98 25.12
C SER A 268 20.39 38.62 25.54
N GLU A 269 20.18 39.90 25.25
CA GLU A 269 18.93 40.62 25.48
C GLU A 269 17.80 40.11 24.56
N GLU A 270 18.09 39.88 23.28
CA GLU A 270 17.13 39.32 22.34
C GLU A 270 16.62 37.95 22.81
N ILE A 271 17.51 37.04 23.22
CA ILE A 271 17.17 35.75 23.75
C ILE A 271 16.35 35.87 25.05
N ALA A 272 16.66 36.83 25.92
CA ALA A 272 15.90 37.09 27.13
C ALA A 272 14.45 37.50 26.80
N GLN A 273 14.25 38.35 25.79
CA GLN A 273 12.90 38.73 25.33
C GLN A 273 12.11 37.55 24.74
N GLN A 274 12.77 36.70 23.94
CA GLN A 274 12.13 35.50 23.38
C GLN A 274 11.66 34.50 24.45
N ARG A 275 12.32 34.45 25.63
CA ARG A 275 11.89 33.59 26.75
C ARG A 275 10.63 34.11 27.45
N LEU A 276 10.27 35.37 27.27
CA LEU A 276 9.12 36.00 27.93
C LEU A 276 7.90 36.11 27.00
N SER A 277 8.08 35.89 25.72
CA SER A 277 7.01 35.82 24.70
C SER A 277 6.38 34.42 24.64
#